data_bbcf5a1194321cc8823ebe75216a79eb
#
_entry.id   bbcf5a1194321cc8823ebe75216a79eb
#
_cell.length_a   1.000
_cell.length_b   1.000
_cell.length_c   1.000
_cell.angle_alpha   90.00
_cell.angle_beta   90.00
_cell.angle_gamma   90.00
#
_symmetry.space_group_name_H-M   'P 1'
#
loop_
_entity.id
_entity.type
_entity.pdbx_description
1 polymer ?
#
loop_
_entity_poly.entity_id
_entity_poly.type
_entity_poly.pdbx_seq_one_letter_code
_entity_poly.pdbx_strand_id
1 'polypeptide(L)'
;MISRMRNIVQHNLPAKILALVIAVILWGYVMNDQNPSIENTYTVQLDVVNAPEGYKITKDASNVKLRVRGPRSLFVSASENDFKAYVDLSKVEEGKHAVKVQTVLPQGFELVEAKPDTVTFTLDRIVQKKIKAEFIVTGSTAPGTTVAHVEPSVETVTIEGAESDIKEVTRVIGYVGLAGNSDDFKLKVPLTAINADGREVAGVTVKPASAEVSVQLARGLMKKVVTVKPILGDDLASGYEVGTVKSDPVKIEVAGPEDILSRLSSIETQKISLDGLTKTTDLNAQLAPPDGVTVTNSSVTVHIEIKAKKKTASGTASP
;
A
#
# COMPACT_ATOMS: atom_id res chain seq x y z
N MET A 1 53.19 -65.82 -38.70
CA MET A 1 53.19 -64.50 -38.10
C MET A 1 52.61 -64.49 -36.68
N ILE A 2 51.59 -65.24 -36.37
CA ILE A 2 50.86 -65.29 -35.07
C ILE A 2 51.78 -65.77 -33.90
N SER A 3 52.73 -66.71 -34.13
CA SER A 3 53.60 -67.22 -33.07
C SER A 3 54.66 -66.19 -32.60
N ARG A 4 55.13 -65.31 -33.49
CA ARG A 4 56.06 -64.21 -33.11
C ARG A 4 55.39 -63.12 -32.30
N MET A 5 54.12 -62.81 -32.55
CA MET A 5 53.36 -61.86 -31.78
C MET A 5 53.06 -62.37 -30.36
N ARG A 6 52.78 -63.67 -30.20
CA ARG A 6 52.54 -64.31 -28.88
C ARG A 6 53.77 -64.28 -27.98
N ASN A 7 54.93 -64.47 -28.52
CA ASN A 7 56.21 -64.41 -27.79
C ASN A 7 56.60 -62.98 -27.36
N ILE A 8 56.28 -61.98 -28.20
CA ILE A 8 56.50 -60.59 -27.87
C ILE A 8 55.52 -60.12 -26.75
N VAL A 9 54.35 -60.67 -26.71
CA VAL A 9 53.36 -60.33 -25.67
C VAL A 9 53.69 -60.98 -24.32
N GLN A 10 54.20 -62.24 -24.33
CA GLN A 10 54.53 -63.00 -23.12
C GLN A 10 55.88 -62.67 -22.50
N HIS A 11 56.85 -62.09 -23.26
CA HIS A 11 58.14 -61.70 -22.74
C HIS A 11 57.96 -60.39 -21.89
N ASN A 12 58.39 -60.48 -20.63
CA ASN A 12 58.33 -59.40 -19.64
C ASN A 12 56.92 -58.91 -19.34
N LEU A 13 55.92 -59.79 -19.22
CA LEU A 13 54.56 -59.49 -18.80
C LEU A 13 54.47 -58.58 -17.57
N PRO A 14 55.22 -58.80 -16.47
CA PRO A 14 55.15 -57.94 -15.28
C PRO A 14 55.56 -56.49 -15.58
N ALA A 15 56.64 -56.34 -16.42
CA ALA A 15 57.06 -54.97 -16.78
C ALA A 15 56.00 -54.21 -17.65
N LYS A 16 55.32 -54.95 -18.55
CA LYS A 16 54.24 -54.38 -19.38
C LYS A 16 53.02 -53.99 -18.56
N ILE A 17 52.65 -54.85 -17.58
CA ILE A 17 51.57 -54.52 -16.64
C ILE A 17 51.92 -53.29 -15.82
N LEU A 18 53.16 -53.23 -15.31
CA LEU A 18 53.62 -52.07 -14.55
C LEU A 18 53.60 -50.79 -15.39
N ALA A 19 54.09 -50.88 -16.66
CA ALA A 19 54.04 -49.75 -17.58
C ALA A 19 52.62 -49.31 -17.91
N LEU A 20 51.67 -50.27 -18.07
CA LEU A 20 50.27 -49.97 -18.28
C LEU A 20 49.67 -49.26 -17.03
N VAL A 21 50.00 -49.77 -15.83
CA VAL A 21 49.51 -49.14 -14.58
C VAL A 21 50.06 -47.72 -14.44
N ILE A 22 51.36 -47.54 -14.71
CA ILE A 22 51.99 -46.20 -14.69
C ILE A 22 51.34 -45.29 -15.76
N ALA A 23 51.05 -45.76 -16.95
CA ALA A 23 50.39 -44.99 -18.02
C ALA A 23 49.02 -44.60 -17.66
N VAL A 24 48.21 -45.47 -17.00
CA VAL A 24 46.87 -45.16 -16.50
C VAL A 24 46.92 -44.13 -15.39
N ILE A 25 47.88 -44.25 -14.45
CA ILE A 25 48.08 -43.27 -13.38
C ILE A 25 48.46 -41.91 -13.96
N LEU A 26 49.46 -41.87 -14.88
CA LEU A 26 49.83 -40.61 -15.54
C LEU A 26 48.75 -40.03 -16.39
N TRP A 27 47.97 -40.86 -17.10
CA TRP A 27 46.81 -40.40 -17.85
C TRP A 27 45.74 -39.78 -16.93
N GLY A 28 45.43 -40.45 -15.82
CA GLY A 28 44.49 -39.91 -14.80
C GLY A 28 45.00 -38.61 -14.20
N TYR A 29 46.32 -38.51 -13.90
CA TYR A 29 46.94 -37.29 -13.40
C TYR A 29 46.84 -36.14 -14.41
N VAL A 30 47.21 -36.39 -15.68
CA VAL A 30 47.13 -35.37 -16.75
C VAL A 30 45.70 -34.97 -17.03
N MET A 31 44.76 -35.92 -17.05
CA MET A 31 43.32 -35.59 -17.25
C MET A 31 42.80 -34.73 -16.12
N ASN A 32 43.20 -34.99 -14.88
CA ASN A 32 42.82 -34.15 -13.73
C ASN A 32 43.43 -32.74 -13.79
N ASP A 33 44.67 -32.62 -14.33
CA ASP A 33 45.38 -31.35 -14.46
C ASP A 33 44.86 -30.49 -15.64
N GLN A 34 44.31 -31.14 -16.69
CA GLN A 34 43.77 -30.46 -17.88
C GLN A 34 42.35 -29.88 -17.67
N ASN A 35 41.57 -30.38 -16.70
CA ASN A 35 40.21 -29.91 -16.42
C ASN A 35 39.99 -29.68 -14.90
N PRO A 36 40.75 -28.76 -14.30
CA PRO A 36 40.64 -28.49 -12.88
C PRO A 36 39.26 -27.96 -12.54
N SER A 37 38.80 -28.29 -11.33
CA SER A 37 37.59 -27.65 -10.78
C SER A 37 37.88 -26.19 -10.44
N ILE A 38 37.11 -25.30 -10.99
CA ILE A 38 37.19 -23.87 -10.72
C ILE A 38 35.88 -23.38 -10.08
N GLU A 39 35.93 -22.22 -9.47
CA GLU A 39 34.75 -21.56 -8.90
C GLU A 39 34.41 -20.31 -9.74
N ASN A 40 33.12 -20.07 -9.95
CA ASN A 40 32.63 -18.86 -10.55
C ASN A 40 31.36 -18.39 -9.83
N THR A 41 31.03 -17.09 -9.95
CA THR A 41 29.88 -16.50 -9.33
C THR A 41 28.90 -15.99 -10.40
N TYR A 42 27.66 -16.44 -10.32
CA TYR A 42 26.56 -16.00 -11.16
C TYR A 42 25.56 -15.22 -10.33
N THR A 43 25.02 -14.14 -10.91
CA THR A 43 23.96 -13.37 -10.28
C THR A 43 22.64 -13.73 -10.95
N VAL A 44 21.77 -14.42 -10.24
CA VAL A 44 20.50 -14.92 -10.78
C VAL A 44 19.34 -14.23 -10.10
N GLN A 45 18.25 -14.07 -10.85
CA GLN A 45 17.01 -13.53 -10.29
C GLN A 45 16.39 -14.55 -9.33
N LEU A 46 15.85 -14.06 -8.22
CA LEU A 46 15.13 -14.87 -7.26
C LEU A 46 13.68 -15.04 -7.67
N ASP A 47 13.30 -16.25 -8.06
CA ASP A 47 11.94 -16.62 -8.37
C ASP A 47 11.14 -16.95 -7.11
N VAL A 48 9.86 -16.66 -7.13
CA VAL A 48 8.93 -17.02 -6.06
C VAL A 48 7.98 -18.09 -6.59
N VAL A 49 7.93 -19.23 -5.92
CA VAL A 49 7.01 -20.31 -6.29
C VAL A 49 5.96 -20.50 -5.18
N ASN A 50 4.78 -21.00 -5.57
CA ASN A 50 3.65 -21.23 -4.67
C ASN A 50 3.27 -19.98 -3.84
N ALA A 51 3.31 -18.81 -4.48
CA ALA A 51 2.86 -17.57 -3.84
C ALA A 51 1.37 -17.68 -3.48
N PRO A 52 0.96 -17.47 -2.22
CA PRO A 52 -0.43 -17.50 -1.84
C PRO A 52 -1.21 -16.36 -2.50
N GLU A 53 -2.41 -16.64 -2.98
CA GLU A 53 -3.30 -15.63 -3.55
C GLU A 53 -3.86 -14.71 -2.45
N GLY A 54 -4.19 -13.47 -2.82
CA GLY A 54 -4.77 -12.51 -1.89
C GLY A 54 -3.78 -11.81 -0.97
N TYR A 55 -2.48 -11.93 -1.24
CA TYR A 55 -1.43 -11.24 -0.49
C TYR A 55 -0.57 -10.33 -1.40
N LYS A 56 -0.19 -9.19 -0.87
CA LYS A 56 0.91 -8.37 -1.39
C LYS A 56 2.21 -8.93 -0.84
N ILE A 57 3.08 -9.38 -1.72
CA ILE A 57 4.37 -10.00 -1.35
C ILE A 57 5.49 -9.00 -1.60
N THR A 58 6.19 -8.63 -0.54
CA THR A 58 7.39 -7.79 -0.60
C THR A 58 8.60 -8.62 -0.18
N LYS A 59 9.73 -8.45 -0.87
CA LYS A 59 10.98 -9.14 -0.60
C LYS A 59 12.13 -8.15 -0.43
N ASP A 60 13.08 -8.46 0.43
CA ASP A 60 14.26 -7.62 0.70
C ASP A 60 15.39 -7.81 -0.32
N ALA A 61 15.37 -8.92 -1.09
CA ALA A 61 16.32 -9.17 -2.15
C ALA A 61 15.62 -9.71 -3.42
N SER A 62 16.01 -9.17 -4.58
CA SER A 62 15.50 -9.62 -5.88
C SER A 62 16.48 -10.53 -6.63
N ASN A 63 17.75 -10.51 -6.27
CA ASN A 63 18.80 -11.30 -6.90
C ASN A 63 19.61 -12.07 -5.86
N VAL A 64 20.14 -13.20 -6.26
CA VAL A 64 21.01 -14.05 -5.44
C VAL A 64 22.30 -14.30 -6.20
N LYS A 65 23.43 -14.17 -5.52
CA LYS A 65 24.74 -14.54 -6.05
C LYS A 65 25.01 -15.99 -5.69
N LEU A 66 25.15 -16.83 -6.70
CA LEU A 66 25.48 -18.25 -6.57
C LEU A 66 26.95 -18.44 -6.89
N ARG A 67 27.74 -18.81 -5.91
CA ARG A 67 29.09 -19.26 -6.12
C ARG A 67 29.06 -20.78 -6.32
N VAL A 68 29.45 -21.21 -7.52
CA VAL A 68 29.36 -22.59 -7.95
C VAL A 68 30.75 -23.10 -8.31
N ARG A 69 30.98 -24.39 -8.09
CA ARG A 69 32.22 -25.12 -8.44
C ARG A 69 31.90 -26.17 -9.48
N GLY A 70 32.79 -26.34 -10.44
CA GLY A 70 32.68 -27.38 -11.45
C GLY A 70 33.92 -27.48 -12.31
N PRO A 71 34.03 -28.50 -13.17
CA PRO A 71 35.08 -28.61 -14.16
C PRO A 71 35.10 -27.41 -15.10
N ARG A 72 36.32 -26.91 -15.40
CA ARG A 72 36.49 -25.73 -16.27
C ARG A 72 35.78 -25.87 -17.62
N SER A 73 35.71 -27.05 -18.18
CA SER A 73 35.04 -27.31 -19.46
C SER A 73 33.55 -26.99 -19.44
N LEU A 74 32.87 -27.18 -18.31
CA LEU A 74 31.44 -26.91 -18.17
C LEU A 74 31.14 -25.40 -18.15
N PHE A 75 32.04 -24.58 -17.64
CA PHE A 75 31.87 -23.12 -17.60
C PHE A 75 31.93 -22.46 -18.98
N VAL A 76 32.47 -23.12 -19.99
CA VAL A 76 32.56 -22.63 -21.38
C VAL A 76 31.16 -22.59 -22.01
N SER A 77 30.29 -23.54 -21.64
CA SER A 77 28.93 -23.68 -22.19
C SER A 77 27.84 -23.19 -21.23
N ALA A 78 28.16 -22.93 -19.96
CA ALA A 78 27.22 -22.51 -18.97
C ALA A 78 26.88 -21.01 -19.09
N SER A 79 25.62 -20.68 -19.07
CA SER A 79 25.09 -19.31 -19.04
C SER A 79 24.39 -19.02 -17.70
N GLU A 80 24.17 -17.74 -17.37
CA GLU A 80 23.45 -17.36 -16.15
C GLU A 80 22.04 -17.96 -16.07
N ASN A 81 21.40 -18.17 -17.21
CA ASN A 81 20.04 -18.72 -17.31
C ASN A 81 19.93 -20.20 -16.93
N ASP A 82 21.07 -20.92 -16.92
CA ASP A 82 21.12 -22.33 -16.55
C ASP A 82 21.06 -22.53 -15.02
N PHE A 83 21.34 -21.46 -14.27
CA PHE A 83 21.31 -21.44 -12.81
C PHE A 83 20.04 -20.77 -12.33
N LYS A 84 19.30 -21.43 -11.44
CA LYS A 84 18.07 -20.87 -10.90
C LYS A 84 18.12 -20.80 -9.38
N ALA A 85 17.57 -19.72 -8.85
CA ALA A 85 17.33 -19.57 -7.42
C ALA A 85 15.85 -19.29 -7.20
N TYR A 86 15.23 -19.99 -6.26
CA TYR A 86 13.83 -19.80 -5.95
C TYR A 86 13.56 -19.97 -4.45
N VAL A 87 12.42 -19.44 -4.02
CA VAL A 87 11.86 -19.67 -2.69
C VAL A 87 10.45 -20.21 -2.82
N ASP A 88 10.11 -21.12 -1.94
CA ASP A 88 8.77 -21.72 -1.86
C ASP A 88 8.00 -21.09 -0.69
N LEU A 89 6.90 -20.41 -1.01
CA LEU A 89 6.02 -19.74 -0.05
C LEU A 89 4.80 -20.58 0.35
N SER A 90 4.72 -21.85 -0.04
CA SER A 90 3.55 -22.74 0.24
C SER A 90 3.22 -22.89 1.73
N LYS A 91 4.19 -22.69 2.61
CA LYS A 91 4.04 -22.83 4.07
C LYS A 91 4.23 -21.51 4.83
N VAL A 92 4.21 -20.38 4.09
CA VAL A 92 4.43 -19.07 4.69
C VAL A 92 3.06 -18.44 4.96
N GLU A 93 2.85 -18.04 6.20
CA GLU A 93 1.64 -17.36 6.67
C GLU A 93 1.78 -15.83 6.52
N GLU A 94 0.74 -15.10 6.92
CA GLU A 94 0.74 -13.64 6.97
C GLU A 94 1.86 -13.11 7.88
N GLY A 95 2.51 -12.01 7.48
CA GLY A 95 3.56 -11.37 8.25
C GLY A 95 4.94 -11.47 7.63
N LYS A 96 5.97 -11.28 8.46
CA LYS A 96 7.38 -11.25 8.04
C LYS A 96 8.06 -12.58 8.32
N HIS A 97 8.55 -13.22 7.27
CA HIS A 97 9.18 -14.55 7.34
C HIS A 97 10.50 -14.57 6.60
N ALA A 98 11.50 -15.18 7.21
CA ALA A 98 12.78 -15.47 6.59
C ALA A 98 12.72 -16.85 5.93
N VAL A 99 12.88 -16.91 4.61
CA VAL A 99 12.76 -18.14 3.82
C VAL A 99 14.10 -18.45 3.19
N LYS A 100 14.52 -19.71 3.28
CA LYS A 100 15.80 -20.17 2.71
C LYS A 100 15.70 -20.26 1.20
N VAL A 101 16.71 -19.75 0.52
CA VAL A 101 16.83 -19.82 -0.94
C VAL A 101 17.14 -21.27 -1.34
N GLN A 102 16.39 -21.79 -2.30
CA GLN A 102 16.64 -23.06 -2.97
C GLN A 102 17.25 -22.80 -4.34
N THR A 103 18.14 -23.69 -4.77
CA THR A 103 18.86 -23.52 -6.02
C THR A 103 18.72 -24.75 -6.90
N VAL A 104 18.63 -24.53 -8.20
CA VAL A 104 18.74 -25.58 -9.20
C VAL A 104 19.98 -25.30 -10.04
N LEU A 105 20.89 -26.26 -10.07
CA LEU A 105 22.16 -26.18 -10.80
C LEU A 105 22.16 -27.19 -11.93
N PRO A 106 22.83 -26.89 -13.05
CA PRO A 106 23.09 -27.85 -14.11
C PRO A 106 23.94 -29.02 -13.61
N GLN A 107 23.83 -30.14 -14.28
CA GLN A 107 24.60 -31.34 -13.94
C GLN A 107 26.12 -31.08 -14.00
N GLY A 108 26.85 -31.52 -12.97
CA GLY A 108 28.28 -31.36 -12.84
C GLY A 108 28.72 -30.09 -12.13
N PHE A 109 27.79 -29.24 -11.70
CA PHE A 109 28.07 -28.11 -10.83
C PHE A 109 27.65 -28.38 -9.39
N GLU A 110 28.43 -27.87 -8.45
CA GLU A 110 28.15 -27.91 -7.00
C GLU A 110 27.98 -26.49 -6.46
N LEU A 111 27.00 -26.28 -5.59
CA LEU A 111 26.84 -25.01 -4.89
C LEU A 111 27.87 -24.89 -3.78
N VAL A 112 28.70 -23.88 -3.84
CA VAL A 112 29.64 -23.51 -2.77
C VAL A 112 28.96 -22.56 -1.78
N GLU A 113 28.27 -21.54 -2.31
CA GLU A 113 27.63 -20.51 -1.50
C GLU A 113 26.50 -19.82 -2.28
N ALA A 114 25.42 -19.47 -1.59
CA ALA A 114 24.38 -18.58 -2.09
C ALA A 114 24.32 -17.33 -1.19
N LYS A 115 24.33 -16.14 -1.78
CA LYS A 115 24.25 -14.87 -1.06
C LYS A 115 23.16 -13.97 -1.66
N PRO A 116 22.12 -13.60 -0.88
CA PRO A 116 21.80 -14.12 0.47
C PRO A 116 21.37 -15.60 0.42
N ASP A 117 21.59 -16.34 1.48
CA ASP A 117 21.11 -17.73 1.65
C ASP A 117 19.67 -17.78 2.17
N THR A 118 19.22 -16.68 2.75
CA THR A 118 17.89 -16.49 3.30
C THR A 118 17.37 -15.11 2.88
N VAL A 119 16.14 -15.05 2.41
CA VAL A 119 15.46 -13.81 2.00
C VAL A 119 14.24 -13.60 2.84
N THR A 120 14.05 -12.36 3.28
CA THR A 120 12.90 -11.98 4.09
C THR A 120 11.74 -11.59 3.19
N PHE A 121 10.63 -12.29 3.36
CA PHE A 121 9.35 -11.98 2.71
C PHE A 121 8.40 -11.39 3.71
N THR A 122 7.68 -10.37 3.28
CA THR A 122 6.54 -9.83 4.03
C THR A 122 5.28 -10.09 3.20
N LEU A 123 4.38 -10.90 3.75
CA LEU A 123 3.08 -11.22 3.20
C LEU A 123 2.03 -10.37 3.92
N ASP A 124 1.43 -9.43 3.20
CA ASP A 124 0.41 -8.53 3.71
C ASP A 124 -0.90 -8.81 2.98
N ARG A 125 -1.93 -9.14 3.73
CA ARG A 125 -3.21 -9.58 3.18
C ARG A 125 -3.90 -8.44 2.44
N ILE A 126 -4.39 -8.71 1.23
CA ILE A 126 -5.21 -7.76 0.48
C ILE A 126 -6.61 -7.74 1.09
N VAL A 127 -7.04 -6.57 1.52
CA VAL A 127 -8.35 -6.35 2.13
C VAL A 127 -9.11 -5.26 1.40
N GLN A 128 -10.42 -5.25 1.59
CA GLN A 128 -11.32 -4.21 1.08
C GLN A 128 -11.98 -3.48 2.24
N LYS A 129 -12.10 -2.17 2.11
CA LYS A 129 -12.77 -1.31 3.08
C LYS A 129 -13.64 -0.28 2.35
N LYS A 130 -14.86 -0.08 2.86
CA LYS A 130 -15.72 1.00 2.38
C LYS A 130 -15.40 2.28 3.13
N ILE A 131 -15.27 3.39 2.39
CA ILE A 131 -14.98 4.71 2.94
C ILE A 131 -15.79 5.77 2.18
N LYS A 132 -16.18 6.85 2.85
CA LYS A 132 -16.83 7.98 2.18
C LYS A 132 -15.82 8.74 1.34
N ALA A 133 -16.24 9.15 0.14
CA ALA A 133 -15.46 10.04 -0.71
C ALA A 133 -15.79 11.49 -0.34
N GLU A 134 -14.76 12.31 -0.20
CA GLU A 134 -14.85 13.73 0.04
C GLU A 134 -14.53 14.49 -1.24
N PHE A 135 -15.39 15.48 -1.58
CA PHE A 135 -15.21 16.29 -2.78
C PHE A 135 -14.82 17.71 -2.39
N ILE A 136 -13.61 18.12 -2.77
CA ILE A 136 -13.05 19.41 -2.44
C ILE A 136 -13.19 20.33 -3.65
N VAL A 137 -14.01 21.37 -3.52
CA VAL A 137 -14.18 22.35 -4.59
C VAL A 137 -12.98 23.29 -4.63
N THR A 138 -12.44 23.48 -5.83
CA THR A 138 -11.26 24.31 -6.07
C THR A 138 -11.49 25.30 -7.23
N GLY A 139 -10.80 26.43 -7.17
CA GLY A 139 -10.95 27.49 -8.16
C GLY A 139 -12.13 28.43 -7.87
N SER A 140 -12.55 29.20 -8.84
CA SER A 140 -13.64 30.16 -8.76
C SER A 140 -14.60 30.00 -9.94
N THR A 141 -15.84 30.38 -9.74
CA THR A 141 -16.86 30.51 -10.80
C THR A 141 -16.66 31.82 -11.58
N ALA A 142 -17.41 31.99 -12.67
CA ALA A 142 -17.47 33.26 -13.40
C ALA A 142 -17.97 34.40 -12.50
N PRO A 143 -17.62 35.67 -12.79
CA PRO A 143 -18.14 36.82 -12.04
C PRO A 143 -19.65 36.83 -11.98
N GLY A 144 -20.21 37.09 -10.80
CA GLY A 144 -21.66 37.10 -10.57
C GLY A 144 -22.33 35.73 -10.51
N THR A 145 -21.51 34.65 -10.47
CA THR A 145 -21.98 33.27 -10.32
C THR A 145 -21.42 32.65 -9.05
N THR A 146 -22.15 31.74 -8.43
CA THR A 146 -21.67 31.01 -7.25
C THR A 146 -22.11 29.55 -7.32
N VAL A 147 -21.38 28.67 -6.63
CA VAL A 147 -21.78 27.26 -6.48
C VAL A 147 -23.02 27.19 -5.61
N ALA A 148 -24.10 26.65 -6.16
CA ALA A 148 -25.33 26.41 -5.45
C ALA A 148 -25.35 25.01 -4.83
N HIS A 149 -24.95 24.00 -5.60
CA HIS A 149 -24.97 22.61 -5.15
C HIS A 149 -23.89 21.80 -5.85
N VAL A 150 -23.36 20.81 -5.12
CA VAL A 150 -22.40 19.84 -5.65
C VAL A 150 -22.92 18.45 -5.33
N GLU A 151 -23.28 17.71 -6.35
CA GLU A 151 -23.88 16.38 -6.22
C GLU A 151 -22.97 15.32 -6.86
N PRO A 152 -22.28 14.53 -6.05
CA PRO A 152 -21.47 13.42 -6.57
C PRO A 152 -22.35 12.20 -6.88
N SER A 153 -22.04 11.49 -7.96
CA SER A 153 -22.73 10.24 -8.33
C SER A 153 -22.48 9.10 -7.35
N VAL A 154 -21.43 9.22 -6.53
CA VAL A 154 -21.02 8.19 -5.55
C VAL A 154 -20.56 8.87 -4.27
N GLU A 155 -21.18 8.52 -3.15
CA GLU A 155 -20.78 9.02 -1.83
C GLU A 155 -19.80 8.07 -1.11
N THR A 156 -19.91 6.77 -1.39
CA THR A 156 -19.10 5.74 -0.74
C THR A 156 -18.38 4.92 -1.78
N VAL A 157 -17.09 4.73 -1.58
CA VAL A 157 -16.22 3.95 -2.45
C VAL A 157 -15.61 2.78 -1.69
N THR A 158 -15.16 1.78 -2.41
CA THR A 158 -14.40 0.67 -1.85
C THR A 158 -12.93 0.89 -2.16
N ILE A 159 -12.09 0.88 -1.14
CA ILE A 159 -10.64 0.85 -1.29
C ILE A 159 -10.14 -0.58 -1.12
N GLU A 160 -9.17 -0.98 -1.94
CA GLU A 160 -8.57 -2.31 -1.94
C GLU A 160 -7.05 -2.19 -1.97
N GLY A 161 -6.38 -2.92 -1.11
CA GLY A 161 -4.93 -2.92 -1.00
C GLY A 161 -4.46 -3.79 0.16
N ALA A 162 -3.15 -3.82 0.39
CA ALA A 162 -2.59 -4.49 1.54
C ALA A 162 -3.13 -3.90 2.85
N GLU A 163 -3.32 -4.72 3.86
CA GLU A 163 -3.94 -4.29 5.13
C GLU A 163 -3.14 -3.16 5.81
N SER A 164 -1.81 -3.19 5.72
CA SER A 164 -0.95 -2.11 6.20
C SER A 164 -1.22 -0.80 5.47
N ASP A 165 -1.31 -0.83 4.13
CA ASP A 165 -1.57 0.35 3.31
C ASP A 165 -2.98 0.90 3.59
N ILE A 166 -4.00 0.01 3.71
CA ILE A 166 -5.39 0.40 4.02
C ILE A 166 -5.52 1.05 5.41
N LYS A 167 -4.70 0.65 6.39
CA LYS A 167 -4.66 1.27 7.73
C LYS A 167 -4.13 2.70 7.69
N GLU A 168 -3.27 3.03 6.74
CA GLU A 168 -2.75 4.38 6.56
C GLU A 168 -3.76 5.32 5.90
N VAL A 169 -4.74 4.78 5.15
CA VAL A 169 -5.76 5.60 4.50
C VAL A 169 -6.69 6.22 5.52
N THR A 170 -6.68 7.55 5.57
CA THR A 170 -7.56 8.34 6.42
C THR A 170 -8.79 8.83 5.65
N ARG A 171 -8.62 9.24 4.38
CA ARG A 171 -9.68 9.81 3.54
C ARG A 171 -9.50 9.41 2.08
N VAL A 172 -10.61 9.45 1.33
CA VAL A 172 -10.58 9.44 -0.14
C VAL A 172 -11.12 10.77 -0.62
N ILE A 173 -10.33 11.47 -1.42
CA ILE A 173 -10.66 12.82 -1.90
C ILE A 173 -10.75 12.88 -3.42
N GLY A 174 -11.60 13.78 -3.89
CA GLY A 174 -11.66 14.19 -5.29
C GLY A 174 -11.73 15.71 -5.40
N TYR A 175 -10.98 16.30 -6.32
CA TYR A 175 -10.95 17.74 -6.54
C TYR A 175 -11.93 18.16 -7.63
N VAL A 176 -12.88 19.01 -7.29
CA VAL A 176 -13.87 19.57 -8.21
C VAL A 176 -13.43 20.96 -8.64
N GLY A 177 -12.85 21.06 -9.83
CA GLY A 177 -12.40 22.33 -10.38
C GLY A 177 -13.53 23.14 -10.99
N LEU A 178 -13.73 24.39 -10.54
CA LEU A 178 -14.79 25.27 -11.05
C LEU A 178 -14.46 25.93 -12.40
N ALA A 179 -13.20 26.08 -12.74
CA ALA A 179 -12.66 26.52 -14.03
C ALA A 179 -13.29 27.81 -14.62
N GLY A 180 -13.87 28.68 -13.78
CA GLY A 180 -14.51 29.92 -14.23
C GLY A 180 -15.86 29.71 -14.93
N ASN A 181 -16.52 28.57 -14.75
CA ASN A 181 -17.81 28.26 -15.36
C ASN A 181 -18.91 29.22 -14.92
N SER A 182 -19.84 29.51 -15.84
CA SER A 182 -21.01 30.36 -15.62
C SER A 182 -22.33 29.59 -15.58
N ASP A 183 -22.32 28.36 -16.04
CA ASP A 183 -23.50 27.50 -16.17
C ASP A 183 -23.23 26.16 -15.48
N ASP A 184 -24.32 25.43 -15.17
CA ASP A 184 -24.25 24.09 -14.60
C ASP A 184 -23.40 23.17 -15.47
N PHE A 185 -22.60 22.35 -14.83
CA PHE A 185 -21.72 21.41 -15.53
C PHE A 185 -21.54 20.10 -14.76
N LYS A 186 -21.09 19.11 -15.49
CA LYS A 186 -20.70 17.82 -14.93
C LYS A 186 -19.25 17.57 -15.25
N LEU A 187 -18.54 16.96 -14.33
CA LEU A 187 -17.16 16.56 -14.55
C LEU A 187 -16.88 15.22 -13.91
N LYS A 188 -15.93 14.49 -14.50
CA LYS A 188 -15.42 13.25 -13.95
C LYS A 188 -14.22 13.56 -13.07
N VAL A 189 -14.37 13.28 -11.79
CA VAL A 189 -13.37 13.56 -10.76
C VAL A 189 -12.64 12.28 -10.39
N PRO A 190 -11.31 12.20 -10.55
CA PRO A 190 -10.54 11.08 -10.05
C PRO A 190 -10.55 11.08 -8.52
N LEU A 191 -10.57 9.88 -7.94
CA LEU A 191 -10.60 9.67 -6.50
C LEU A 191 -9.27 9.10 -6.03
N THR A 192 -8.67 9.74 -5.04
CA THR A 192 -7.36 9.40 -4.49
C THR A 192 -7.46 9.10 -3.01
N ALA A 193 -6.90 7.97 -2.59
CA ALA A 193 -6.77 7.62 -1.17
C ALA A 193 -5.57 8.35 -0.56
N ILE A 194 -5.79 9.07 0.55
CA ILE A 194 -4.75 9.86 1.22
C ILE A 194 -4.61 9.46 2.69
N ASN A 195 -3.40 9.66 3.22
CA ASN A 195 -3.10 9.50 4.64
C ASN A 195 -3.42 10.78 5.45
N ALA A 196 -3.11 10.77 6.74
CA ALA A 196 -3.30 11.91 7.64
C ALA A 196 -2.50 13.15 7.24
N ASP A 197 -1.37 12.98 6.55
CA ASP A 197 -0.53 14.09 6.05
C ASP A 197 -1.03 14.65 4.71
N GLY A 198 -2.10 14.10 4.13
CA GLY A 198 -2.64 14.49 2.83
C GLY A 198 -1.86 13.94 1.63
N ARG A 199 -0.98 12.96 1.84
CA ARG A 199 -0.22 12.30 0.76
C ARG A 199 -0.97 11.07 0.27
N GLU A 200 -0.88 10.82 -1.04
CA GLU A 200 -1.41 9.61 -1.64
C GLU A 200 -0.77 8.36 -1.04
N VAL A 201 -1.60 7.37 -0.70
CA VAL A 201 -1.15 6.07 -0.21
C VAL A 201 -0.94 5.14 -1.41
N ALA A 202 0.32 4.83 -1.68
CA ALA A 202 0.67 3.93 -2.77
C ALA A 202 0.18 2.49 -2.50
N GLY A 203 -0.20 1.78 -3.58
CA GLY A 203 -0.65 0.38 -3.47
C GLY A 203 -2.11 0.21 -3.06
N VAL A 204 -2.87 1.30 -2.91
CA VAL A 204 -4.32 1.28 -2.67
C VAL A 204 -5.06 1.62 -3.95
N THR A 205 -6.01 0.76 -4.32
CA THR A 205 -6.90 0.95 -5.47
C THR A 205 -8.27 1.42 -4.98
N VAL A 206 -8.77 2.52 -5.56
CA VAL A 206 -10.11 3.05 -5.25
C VAL A 206 -11.09 2.56 -6.31
N LYS A 207 -12.22 2.00 -5.89
CA LYS A 207 -13.30 1.49 -6.77
C LYS A 207 -14.64 2.14 -6.42
N PRO A 208 -15.24 2.92 -7.34
CA PRO A 208 -14.73 3.32 -8.65
C PRO A 208 -13.55 4.29 -8.55
N ALA A 209 -12.66 4.30 -9.54
CA ALA A 209 -11.47 5.16 -9.58
C ALA A 209 -11.82 6.65 -9.82
N SER A 210 -13.05 6.94 -10.20
CA SER A 210 -13.55 8.31 -10.43
C SER A 210 -15.06 8.36 -10.20
N ALA A 211 -15.56 9.52 -9.84
CA ALA A 211 -16.98 9.82 -9.73
C ALA A 211 -17.38 10.94 -10.70
N GLU A 212 -18.58 10.86 -11.27
CA GLU A 212 -19.18 11.99 -11.95
C GLU A 212 -19.76 12.94 -10.87
N VAL A 213 -19.43 14.21 -10.98
CA VAL A 213 -19.91 15.25 -10.07
C VAL A 213 -20.69 16.28 -10.86
N SER A 214 -21.95 16.51 -10.49
CA SER A 214 -22.79 17.58 -11.02
C SER A 214 -22.60 18.81 -10.15
N VAL A 215 -22.25 19.93 -10.78
CA VAL A 215 -22.11 21.22 -10.13
C VAL A 215 -23.18 22.14 -10.65
N GLN A 216 -24.07 22.58 -9.76
CA GLN A 216 -25.12 23.58 -10.05
C GLN A 216 -24.64 24.96 -9.64
N LEU A 217 -24.81 25.92 -10.52
CA LEU A 217 -24.39 27.28 -10.33
C LEU A 217 -25.60 28.21 -10.26
N ALA A 218 -25.60 29.17 -9.31
CA ALA A 218 -26.63 30.18 -9.15
C ALA A 218 -26.08 31.54 -9.58
N ARG A 219 -26.89 32.29 -10.31
CA ARG A 219 -26.58 33.67 -10.72
C ARG A 219 -27.34 34.66 -9.84
N GLY A 220 -26.76 35.83 -9.58
CA GLY A 220 -27.39 36.89 -8.81
C GLY A 220 -27.47 36.65 -7.30
N LEU A 221 -26.82 35.63 -6.79
CA LEU A 221 -26.66 35.39 -5.36
C LEU A 221 -25.38 36.06 -4.85
N MET A 222 -25.44 36.69 -3.69
CA MET A 222 -24.28 37.19 -2.98
C MET A 222 -23.57 36.05 -2.25
N LYS A 223 -22.27 36.21 -2.05
CA LYS A 223 -21.45 35.27 -1.29
C LYS A 223 -21.09 35.86 0.06
N LYS A 224 -21.08 35.06 1.10
CA LYS A 224 -20.63 35.44 2.44
C LYS A 224 -19.91 34.29 3.11
N VAL A 225 -18.83 34.59 3.80
CA VAL A 225 -18.16 33.61 4.65
C VAL A 225 -18.77 33.66 6.03
N VAL A 226 -19.28 32.54 6.51
CA VAL A 226 -19.93 32.41 7.82
C VAL A 226 -19.25 31.32 8.66
N THR A 227 -19.40 31.41 9.98
CA THR A 227 -18.80 30.41 10.90
C THR A 227 -19.73 29.20 11.01
N VAL A 228 -19.16 28.02 11.08
CA VAL A 228 -19.90 26.80 11.38
C VAL A 228 -20.11 26.68 12.88
N LYS A 229 -21.38 26.44 13.29
CA LYS A 229 -21.76 26.24 14.68
C LYS A 229 -22.31 24.83 14.87
N PRO A 230 -21.51 23.91 15.43
CA PRO A 230 -21.97 22.56 15.71
C PRO A 230 -23.09 22.54 16.74
N ILE A 231 -24.18 21.82 16.47
CA ILE A 231 -25.27 21.56 17.41
C ILE A 231 -25.14 20.15 17.94
N LEU A 232 -24.90 20.03 19.23
CA LEU A 232 -24.74 18.75 19.90
C LEU A 232 -26.06 18.27 20.50
N GLY A 233 -26.22 16.95 20.59
CA GLY A 233 -27.26 16.28 21.33
C GLY A 233 -27.03 16.34 22.84
N ASP A 234 -28.06 16.04 23.60
CA ASP A 234 -28.03 15.98 25.07
C ASP A 234 -27.88 14.53 25.57
N ASP A 235 -27.53 13.62 24.66
CA ASP A 235 -27.49 12.17 24.82
C ASP A 235 -26.11 11.62 25.21
N LEU A 236 -25.22 12.46 25.78
CA LEU A 236 -23.92 12.04 26.28
C LEU A 236 -24.07 11.16 27.54
N ALA A 237 -23.33 10.05 27.57
CA ALA A 237 -23.37 9.11 28.69
C ALA A 237 -23.06 9.79 30.04
N SER A 238 -23.76 9.38 31.10
CA SER A 238 -23.55 9.89 32.45
C SER A 238 -22.11 9.62 32.92
N GLY A 239 -21.46 10.63 33.45
CA GLY A 239 -20.04 10.56 33.87
C GLY A 239 -19.07 11.19 32.92
N TYR A 240 -19.53 11.70 31.78
CA TYR A 240 -18.72 12.44 30.81
C TYR A 240 -19.24 13.86 30.61
N GLU A 241 -18.39 14.73 30.10
CA GLU A 241 -18.72 16.10 29.72
C GLU A 241 -18.05 16.44 28.40
N VAL A 242 -18.69 17.29 27.61
CA VAL A 242 -18.11 17.82 26.38
C VAL A 242 -17.07 18.89 26.75
N GLY A 243 -15.88 18.74 26.28
CA GLY A 243 -14.80 19.73 26.35
C GLY A 243 -14.89 20.73 25.20
N THR A 244 -13.81 20.83 24.45
CA THR A 244 -13.71 21.72 23.27
C THR A 244 -14.38 21.08 22.06
N VAL A 245 -15.18 21.87 21.34
CA VAL A 245 -15.80 21.48 20.06
C VAL A 245 -15.24 22.39 18.96
N LYS A 246 -14.72 21.80 17.91
CA LYS A 246 -14.19 22.51 16.74
C LYS A 246 -14.74 21.89 15.47
N SER A 247 -15.08 22.72 14.49
CA SER A 247 -15.44 22.28 13.14
C SER A 247 -14.24 22.45 12.18
N ASP A 248 -14.10 21.56 11.25
CA ASP A 248 -13.16 21.68 10.14
C ASP A 248 -13.92 21.51 8.81
N PRO A 249 -14.02 22.57 7.99
CA PRO A 249 -13.54 23.93 8.22
C PRO A 249 -14.34 24.69 9.30
N VAL A 250 -13.69 25.64 9.97
CA VAL A 250 -14.32 26.53 10.97
C VAL A 250 -15.25 27.54 10.29
N LYS A 251 -14.94 27.93 9.05
CA LYS A 251 -15.69 28.89 8.26
C LYS A 251 -15.98 28.30 6.88
N ILE A 252 -17.17 28.59 6.36
CA ILE A 252 -17.60 28.14 5.04
C ILE A 252 -18.15 29.31 4.24
N GLU A 253 -18.03 29.23 2.93
CA GLU A 253 -18.67 30.16 2.01
C GLU A 253 -20.11 29.71 1.76
N VAL A 254 -21.02 30.64 1.86
CA VAL A 254 -22.43 30.44 1.59
C VAL A 254 -22.89 31.42 0.52
N ALA A 255 -23.92 31.05 -0.24
CA ALA A 255 -24.52 31.89 -1.26
C ALA A 255 -26.00 31.96 -1.06
N GLY A 256 -26.55 33.13 -1.27
CA GLY A 256 -27.98 33.39 -1.11
C GLY A 256 -28.34 34.86 -1.41
N PRO A 257 -29.64 35.21 -1.28
CA PRO A 257 -30.11 36.58 -1.38
C PRO A 257 -29.46 37.50 -0.33
N GLU A 258 -29.18 38.73 -0.69
CA GLU A 258 -28.48 39.71 0.16
C GLU A 258 -29.17 39.97 1.49
N ASP A 259 -30.52 40.04 1.50
CA ASP A 259 -31.34 40.24 2.67
C ASP A 259 -31.22 39.11 3.71
N ILE A 260 -31.04 37.86 3.25
CA ILE A 260 -30.84 36.71 4.12
C ILE A 260 -29.37 36.67 4.59
N LEU A 261 -28.41 36.84 3.66
CA LEU A 261 -27.01 36.78 4.00
C LEU A 261 -26.55 37.91 4.90
N SER A 262 -27.15 39.11 4.82
CA SER A 262 -26.78 40.22 5.69
C SER A 262 -26.98 39.86 7.17
N ARG A 263 -28.01 39.09 7.49
CA ARG A 263 -28.38 38.67 8.85
C ARG A 263 -27.72 37.37 9.30
N LEU A 264 -27.15 36.60 8.35
CA LEU A 264 -26.57 35.29 8.63
C LEU A 264 -25.12 35.46 9.11
N SER A 265 -24.87 35.14 10.37
CA SER A 265 -23.50 35.14 10.97
C SER A 265 -22.88 33.76 11.10
N SER A 266 -23.71 32.75 11.18
CA SER A 266 -23.24 31.33 11.30
C SER A 266 -24.25 30.38 10.66
N ILE A 267 -23.75 29.20 10.30
CA ILE A 267 -24.58 28.05 9.90
C ILE A 267 -24.47 26.97 10.95
N GLU A 268 -25.62 26.43 11.33
CA GLU A 268 -25.69 25.33 12.29
C GLU A 268 -25.58 23.99 11.58
N THR A 269 -25.06 22.98 12.29
CA THR A 269 -25.14 21.60 11.83
C THR A 269 -26.50 21.01 12.22
N GLN A 270 -26.89 19.92 11.57
CA GLN A 270 -27.90 19.04 12.14
C GLN A 270 -27.45 18.58 13.52
N LYS A 271 -28.37 18.19 14.39
CA LYS A 271 -28.09 17.74 15.75
C LYS A 271 -27.21 16.50 15.72
N ILE A 272 -26.03 16.62 16.31
CA ILE A 272 -25.01 15.52 16.36
C ILE A 272 -25.31 14.69 17.59
N SER A 273 -25.60 13.42 17.43
CA SER A 273 -25.76 12.48 18.56
C SER A 273 -24.42 12.24 19.25
N LEU A 274 -24.45 12.27 20.57
CA LEU A 274 -23.31 11.98 21.45
C LEU A 274 -23.45 10.60 22.12
N ASP A 275 -24.48 9.82 21.75
CA ASP A 275 -24.74 8.51 22.33
C ASP A 275 -23.57 7.56 22.12
N GLY A 276 -23.17 6.87 23.20
CA GLY A 276 -22.05 5.94 23.18
C GLY A 276 -20.65 6.55 23.12
N LEU A 277 -20.52 7.89 23.08
CA LEU A 277 -19.22 8.55 23.06
C LEU A 277 -18.59 8.58 24.45
N THR A 278 -17.40 8.00 24.56
CA THR A 278 -16.59 7.94 25.79
C THR A 278 -15.17 8.50 25.61
N LYS A 279 -14.81 8.84 24.37
CA LYS A 279 -13.49 9.37 23.99
C LYS A 279 -13.65 10.49 22.97
N THR A 280 -12.63 11.34 22.89
CA THR A 280 -12.51 12.36 21.84
C THR A 280 -12.66 11.73 20.46
N THR A 281 -13.56 12.26 19.64
CA THR A 281 -13.95 11.66 18.36
C THR A 281 -14.21 12.75 17.32
N ASP A 282 -13.89 12.44 16.06
CA ASP A 282 -14.23 13.23 14.90
C ASP A 282 -15.50 12.66 14.24
N LEU A 283 -16.52 13.50 14.08
CA LEU A 283 -17.79 13.14 13.48
C LEU A 283 -18.08 14.01 12.27
N ASN A 284 -18.61 13.41 11.20
CA ASN A 284 -19.10 14.15 10.05
C ASN A 284 -20.52 14.61 10.31
N ALA A 285 -20.73 15.93 10.33
CA ALA A 285 -22.01 16.57 10.58
C ALA A 285 -22.53 17.25 9.31
N GLN A 286 -23.78 17.00 8.97
CA GLN A 286 -24.45 17.73 7.90
C GLN A 286 -24.80 19.15 8.34
N LEU A 287 -24.62 20.11 7.42
CA LEU A 287 -25.03 21.50 7.65
C LEU A 287 -26.53 21.63 7.44
N ALA A 288 -27.12 22.55 8.18
CA ALA A 288 -28.55 22.91 8.10
C ALA A 288 -28.68 24.38 7.66
N PRO A 289 -28.46 24.71 6.36
CA PRO A 289 -28.62 26.06 5.88
C PRO A 289 -30.07 26.48 5.95
N PRO A 290 -30.37 27.77 6.25
CA PRO A 290 -31.73 28.31 6.17
C PRO A 290 -32.24 28.33 4.72
N ASP A 291 -33.55 28.39 4.54
CA ASP A 291 -34.19 28.44 3.22
C ASP A 291 -33.61 29.56 2.36
N GLY A 292 -33.34 29.26 1.11
CA GLY A 292 -32.74 30.20 0.15
C GLY A 292 -31.22 30.39 0.28
N VAL A 293 -30.57 29.77 1.24
CA VAL A 293 -29.09 29.76 1.37
C VAL A 293 -28.53 28.43 0.91
N THR A 294 -27.56 28.49 0.06
CA THR A 294 -26.80 27.31 -0.46
C THR A 294 -25.42 27.29 0.12
N VAL A 295 -24.90 26.07 0.34
CA VAL A 295 -23.56 25.80 0.86
C VAL A 295 -22.77 24.98 -0.15
N THR A 296 -21.50 25.26 -0.30
CA THR A 296 -20.62 24.52 -1.24
C THR A 296 -20.45 23.06 -0.83
N ASN A 297 -20.30 22.82 0.46
CA ASN A 297 -20.21 21.47 1.03
C ASN A 297 -21.40 21.27 2.00
N SER A 298 -22.08 20.15 1.86
CA SER A 298 -23.25 19.84 2.72
C SER A 298 -22.84 19.32 4.10
N SER A 299 -21.58 18.99 4.33
CA SER A 299 -21.10 18.42 5.60
C SER A 299 -19.73 18.97 6.00
N VAL A 300 -19.46 18.94 7.30
CA VAL A 300 -18.19 19.34 7.93
C VAL A 300 -17.77 18.30 8.96
N THR A 301 -16.48 18.18 9.19
CA THR A 301 -15.95 17.35 10.28
C THR A 301 -16.00 18.13 11.58
N VAL A 302 -16.58 17.56 12.64
CA VAL A 302 -16.65 18.17 13.97
C VAL A 302 -15.82 17.35 14.93
N HIS A 303 -14.77 17.96 15.46
CA HIS A 303 -13.92 17.41 16.51
C HIS A 303 -14.54 17.69 17.88
N ILE A 304 -14.91 16.64 18.60
CA ILE A 304 -15.57 16.73 19.89
C ILE A 304 -14.66 16.11 20.97
N GLU A 305 -14.16 16.96 21.86
CA GLU A 305 -13.37 16.51 23.00
C GLU A 305 -14.30 16.03 24.12
N ILE A 306 -14.15 14.78 24.55
CA ILE A 306 -14.91 14.19 25.65
C ILE A 306 -14.00 14.03 26.87
N LYS A 307 -14.43 14.56 28.01
CA LYS A 307 -13.75 14.47 29.29
C LYS A 307 -14.59 13.72 30.32
N ALA A 308 -13.94 12.93 31.16
CA ALA A 308 -14.62 12.36 32.31
C ALA A 308 -14.92 13.45 33.35
N LYS A 309 -16.15 13.52 33.84
CA LYS A 309 -16.52 14.45 34.93
C LYS A 309 -15.70 14.13 36.18
N LYS A 310 -15.00 15.11 36.74
CA LYS A 310 -14.35 14.98 38.03
C LYS A 310 -15.45 14.75 39.08
N LYS A 311 -15.42 13.60 39.78
CA LYS A 311 -16.23 13.35 40.96
C LYS A 311 -15.90 14.41 41.98
N THR A 312 -16.76 15.40 42.17
CA THR A 312 -16.67 16.31 43.32
C THR A 312 -16.94 15.44 44.54
N ALA A 313 -15.91 15.18 45.35
CA ALA A 313 -16.05 14.56 46.64
C ALA A 313 -16.87 15.53 47.51
N SER A 314 -18.13 15.19 47.73
CA SER A 314 -18.98 15.84 48.75
C SER A 314 -18.32 15.50 50.10
N GLY A 315 -17.57 16.43 50.65
CA GLY A 315 -17.10 16.38 52.01
C GLY A 315 -18.26 16.57 52.95
N THR A 316 -18.77 15.49 53.51
CA THR A 316 -19.64 15.53 54.67
C THR A 316 -18.74 15.87 55.87
N ALA A 317 -18.73 17.15 56.24
CA ALA A 317 -18.35 17.52 57.60
C ALA A 317 -19.61 17.44 58.44
N SER A 318 -19.62 16.51 59.39
CA SER A 318 -20.57 16.51 60.50
C SER A 318 -19.85 16.96 61.77
N PRO A 319 -20.57 17.54 62.67
CA PRO A 319 -20.10 18.43 63.77
C PRO A 319 -19.27 17.75 64.83
#